data_71e96e80d7f3407d8b7a70316e00ac8c
#
_entry.id   71e96e80d7f3407d8b7a70316e00ac8c
#
_cell.length_a   1.000
_cell.length_b   1.000
_cell.length_c   1.000
_cell.angle_alpha   90.00
_cell.angle_beta   90.00
_cell.angle_gamma   90.00
#
_symmetry.space_group_name_H-M   'P 1'
#
loop_
_entity.id
_entity.type
_entity.pdbx_description
1 polymer ?
#
loop_
_entity_poly.entity_id
_entity_poly.type
_entity_poly.pdbx_seq_one_letter_code
_entity_poly.pdbx_strand_id
1 'polypeptide(L)'
;ENRAGNAELCATCHNPNATDIARRVANSNCQSVTGTLDDQTIDFKVMVHAIHAGAIAGYKVCGYGNTGYDFSYVRYPGRLNNCEGCHLPDTYYPPDSTVALATTFDAGDRSTPLGDVATTPATAVCSVCHTSQDARNHMLSSAAGGSVTAVKDAASRTPGTPPETCGACHGPGKDADVKKVHG
;
A
#
# COMPACT_ATOMS: atom_id res chain seq x y z
N GLU A 1 -4.09 2.47 -25.42
CA GLU A 1 -5.45 2.29 -24.92
C GLU A 1 -5.68 3.23 -23.75
N ASN A 2 -6.69 4.06 -23.91
CA ASN A 2 -6.90 5.28 -23.13
C ASN A 2 -7.47 4.99 -21.73
N ARG A 3 -6.63 4.51 -20.80
CA ARG A 3 -6.97 4.30 -19.38
C ARG A 3 -6.55 5.47 -18.48
N ALA A 4 -5.88 6.46 -19.07
CA ALA A 4 -5.46 7.64 -18.35
C ALA A 4 -6.70 8.44 -17.88
N GLY A 5 -6.68 8.86 -16.62
CA GLY A 5 -7.74 9.66 -16.03
C GLY A 5 -8.90 8.90 -15.42
N ASN A 6 -8.85 7.54 -15.34
CA ASN A 6 -9.87 6.75 -14.66
C ASN A 6 -9.23 5.79 -13.64
N ALA A 7 -9.02 6.29 -12.44
CA ALA A 7 -8.43 5.52 -11.34
C ALA A 7 -9.31 4.33 -10.91
N GLU A 8 -10.63 4.48 -11.01
CA GLU A 8 -11.60 3.43 -10.67
C GLU A 8 -11.41 2.20 -11.56
N LEU A 9 -11.13 2.42 -12.85
CA LEU A 9 -10.86 1.32 -13.78
C LEU A 9 -9.58 0.57 -13.40
N CYS A 10 -8.55 1.26 -12.94
CA CYS A 10 -7.33 0.62 -12.47
C CYS A 10 -7.59 -0.24 -11.22
N ALA A 11 -8.37 0.29 -10.27
CA ALA A 11 -8.71 -0.38 -9.03
C ALA A 11 -9.54 -1.67 -9.21
N THR A 12 -10.17 -1.86 -10.38
CA THR A 12 -10.88 -3.10 -10.71
C THR A 12 -9.94 -4.32 -10.69
N CYS A 13 -8.71 -4.16 -11.20
CA CYS A 13 -7.70 -5.23 -11.20
C CYS A 13 -6.67 -5.04 -10.08
N HIS A 14 -6.34 -3.80 -9.75
CA HIS A 14 -5.44 -3.42 -8.67
C HIS A 14 -6.24 -3.17 -7.39
N ASN A 15 -7.01 -4.18 -6.97
CA ASN A 15 -7.86 -4.10 -5.79
C ASN A 15 -7.08 -4.45 -4.50
N PRO A 16 -7.66 -4.22 -3.32
CA PRO A 16 -6.99 -4.45 -2.05
C PRO A 16 -6.47 -5.86 -1.79
N ASN A 17 -7.00 -6.86 -2.49
CA ASN A 17 -6.58 -8.26 -2.37
C ASN A 17 -5.57 -8.69 -3.45
N ALA A 18 -5.19 -7.79 -4.35
CA ALA A 18 -4.33 -8.13 -5.46
C ALA A 18 -2.85 -8.08 -5.08
N THR A 19 -2.14 -9.18 -5.35
CA THR A 19 -0.68 -9.27 -5.24
C THR A 19 -0.07 -9.76 -6.56
N ASP A 20 1.24 -9.70 -6.68
CA ASP A 20 1.95 -10.15 -7.86
C ASP A 20 2.32 -11.64 -7.84
N ILE A 21 1.91 -12.39 -6.80
CA ILE A 21 2.30 -13.80 -6.61
C ILE A 21 2.01 -14.68 -7.84
N ALA A 22 0.89 -14.43 -8.52
CA ALA A 22 0.52 -15.17 -9.74
C ALA A 22 1.49 -14.97 -10.91
N ARG A 23 2.35 -13.95 -10.83
CA ARG A 23 3.36 -13.61 -11.85
C ARG A 23 4.77 -14.03 -11.46
N ARG A 24 4.98 -14.48 -10.23
CA ARG A 24 6.26 -14.94 -9.71
C ARG A 24 6.53 -16.37 -10.13
N VAL A 25 7.09 -16.52 -11.32
CA VAL A 25 7.44 -17.82 -11.90
C VAL A 25 8.94 -18.04 -11.74
N ALA A 26 9.32 -19.21 -11.26
CA ALA A 26 10.72 -19.62 -11.12
C ALA A 26 11.47 -19.50 -12.46
N ASN A 27 12.72 -19.08 -12.39
CA ASN A 27 13.62 -18.89 -13.53
C ASN A 27 13.12 -17.88 -14.60
N SER A 28 12.17 -17.02 -14.24
CA SER A 28 11.68 -15.96 -15.10
C SER A 28 12.49 -14.66 -14.92
N ASN A 29 12.31 -13.71 -15.84
CA ASN A 29 12.86 -12.36 -15.69
C ASN A 29 12.38 -11.71 -14.39
N CYS A 30 11.17 -12.00 -13.96
CA CYS A 30 10.66 -11.53 -12.68
C CYS A 30 11.57 -11.95 -11.52
N GLN A 31 11.95 -13.24 -11.43
CA GLN A 31 12.79 -13.72 -10.35
C GLN A 31 14.18 -13.05 -10.36
N SER A 32 14.70 -12.71 -11.53
CA SER A 32 16.00 -12.01 -11.63
C SER A 32 15.94 -10.59 -11.03
N VAL A 33 14.79 -9.96 -11.04
CA VAL A 33 14.54 -8.61 -10.51
C VAL A 33 14.13 -8.62 -9.05
N THR A 34 13.18 -9.50 -8.69
CA THR A 34 12.62 -9.55 -7.33
C THR A 34 13.43 -10.45 -6.39
N GLY A 35 14.25 -11.35 -6.94
CA GLY A 35 15.00 -12.32 -6.14
C GLY A 35 14.08 -13.25 -5.37
N THR A 36 14.42 -13.46 -4.10
CA THR A 36 13.65 -14.26 -3.14
C THR A 36 12.73 -13.40 -2.27
N LEU A 37 12.51 -12.13 -2.65
CA LEU A 37 11.58 -11.27 -1.92
C LEU A 37 10.18 -11.87 -1.96
N ASP A 38 9.49 -11.72 -0.85
CA ASP A 38 8.07 -12.02 -0.75
C ASP A 38 7.29 -11.27 -1.83
N ASP A 39 6.16 -11.81 -2.21
CA ASP A 39 5.29 -11.14 -3.17
C ASP A 39 4.89 -9.74 -2.68
N GLN A 40 4.58 -8.91 -3.65
CA GLN A 40 4.25 -7.53 -3.40
C GLN A 40 2.77 -7.29 -3.67
N THR A 41 2.14 -6.52 -2.79
CA THR A 41 0.81 -6.02 -3.09
C THR A 41 0.84 -5.15 -4.35
N ILE A 42 -0.14 -5.34 -5.20
CA ILE A 42 -0.42 -4.47 -6.35
C ILE A 42 -1.73 -3.71 -6.16
N ASP A 43 -2.20 -3.60 -4.91
CA ASP A 43 -3.30 -2.72 -4.55
C ASP A 43 -3.00 -1.29 -5.02
N PHE A 44 -3.93 -0.69 -5.75
CA PHE A 44 -3.72 0.57 -6.47
C PHE A 44 -3.19 1.68 -5.55
N LYS A 45 -3.77 1.84 -4.37
CA LYS A 45 -3.34 2.89 -3.42
C LYS A 45 -1.89 2.69 -2.95
N VAL A 46 -1.47 1.45 -2.66
CA VAL A 46 -0.10 1.16 -2.22
C VAL A 46 0.86 1.21 -3.40
N MET A 47 0.51 0.57 -4.51
CA MET A 47 1.34 0.47 -5.70
C MET A 47 1.73 1.85 -6.25
N VAL A 48 0.77 2.77 -6.38
CA VAL A 48 1.05 4.11 -6.91
C VAL A 48 2.00 4.87 -6.00
N HIS A 49 1.76 4.85 -4.68
CA HIS A 49 2.67 5.49 -3.73
C HIS A 49 4.06 4.87 -3.76
N ALA A 50 4.16 3.52 -3.79
CA ALA A 50 5.42 2.82 -3.81
C ALA A 50 6.26 3.09 -5.08
N ILE A 51 5.63 3.16 -6.25
CA ILE A 51 6.29 3.52 -7.50
C ILE A 51 6.88 4.94 -7.41
N HIS A 52 6.10 5.91 -6.93
CA HIS A 52 6.57 7.29 -6.82
C HIS A 52 7.59 7.49 -5.70
N ALA A 53 7.48 6.76 -4.60
CA ALA A 53 8.47 6.75 -3.54
C ALA A 53 9.82 6.15 -3.98
N GLY A 54 9.83 5.32 -5.01
CA GLY A 54 11.02 4.81 -5.67
C GLY A 54 12.05 4.23 -4.71
N ALA A 55 13.15 4.94 -4.53
CA ALA A 55 14.26 4.49 -3.68
C ALA A 55 13.90 4.35 -2.19
N ILE A 56 12.91 5.08 -1.70
CA ILE A 56 12.45 4.99 -0.29
C ILE A 56 11.74 3.66 -0.07
N ALA A 57 10.80 3.34 -0.96
CA ALA A 57 10.00 2.13 -0.88
C ALA A 57 10.77 0.88 -1.33
N GLY A 58 11.74 1.03 -2.24
CA GLY A 58 12.47 -0.11 -2.82
C GLY A 58 11.56 -1.07 -3.60
N TYR A 59 10.46 -0.58 -4.18
CA TYR A 59 9.38 -1.39 -4.73
C TYR A 59 9.82 -2.15 -5.98
N LYS A 60 9.67 -3.47 -5.94
CA LYS A 60 9.94 -4.39 -7.05
C LYS A 60 8.78 -5.35 -7.21
N VAL A 61 8.25 -5.46 -8.40
CA VAL A 61 7.02 -6.19 -8.66
C VAL A 61 7.10 -7.02 -9.94
N CYS A 62 6.38 -8.11 -9.96
CA CYS A 62 6.19 -8.94 -11.14
C CYS A 62 4.95 -8.51 -11.91
N GLY A 63 5.11 -8.23 -13.19
CA GLY A 63 4.02 -7.78 -14.04
C GLY A 63 3.66 -8.75 -15.16
N TYR A 64 2.96 -8.24 -16.14
CA TYR A 64 2.51 -8.99 -17.30
C TYR A 64 3.68 -9.69 -18.02
N GLY A 65 3.44 -10.91 -18.46
CA GLY A 65 4.46 -11.72 -19.14
C GLY A 65 5.57 -12.21 -18.20
N ASN A 66 5.33 -12.25 -16.88
CA ASN A 66 6.30 -12.62 -15.83
C ASN A 66 7.55 -11.74 -15.90
N THR A 67 7.37 -10.47 -16.27
CA THR A 67 8.44 -9.48 -16.33
C THR A 67 8.62 -8.82 -14.98
N GLY A 68 9.86 -8.74 -14.51
CA GLY A 68 10.20 -8.01 -13.31
C GLY A 68 10.36 -6.52 -13.58
N TYR A 69 9.80 -5.71 -12.69
CA TYR A 69 9.94 -4.25 -12.70
C TYR A 69 10.56 -3.82 -11.38
N ASP A 70 11.65 -3.08 -11.47
CA ASP A 70 12.33 -2.47 -10.32
C ASP A 70 12.07 -0.96 -10.38
N PHE A 71 11.35 -0.43 -9.40
CA PHE A 71 11.05 1.00 -9.30
C PHE A 71 11.98 1.73 -8.32
N SER A 72 12.95 1.04 -7.72
CA SER A 72 13.86 1.64 -6.74
C SER A 72 14.73 2.78 -7.31
N TYR A 73 14.87 2.85 -8.63
CA TYR A 73 15.58 3.94 -9.31
C TYR A 73 14.72 5.19 -9.57
N VAL A 74 13.42 5.09 -9.42
CA VAL A 74 12.50 6.21 -9.67
C VAL A 74 12.84 7.37 -8.73
N ARG A 75 12.94 8.55 -9.31
CA ARG A 75 13.13 9.82 -8.60
C ARG A 75 11.99 10.74 -8.99
N TYR A 76 11.05 10.89 -8.09
CA TYR A 76 9.92 11.80 -8.32
C TYR A 76 10.43 13.25 -8.42
N PRO A 77 10.07 13.99 -9.48
CA PRO A 77 10.62 15.33 -9.70
C PRO A 77 10.05 16.39 -8.76
N GLY A 78 8.91 16.11 -8.13
CA GLY A 78 8.25 17.00 -7.18
C GLY A 78 8.55 16.62 -5.72
N ARG A 79 7.76 17.18 -4.82
CA ARG A 79 7.79 16.83 -3.40
C ARG A 79 6.83 15.69 -3.13
N LEU A 80 7.32 14.56 -2.67
CA LEU A 80 6.49 13.39 -2.31
C LEU A 80 5.57 13.67 -1.12
N ASN A 81 5.94 14.60 -0.26
CA ASN A 81 5.13 15.04 0.87
C ASN A 81 4.06 16.07 0.51
N ASN A 82 3.99 16.53 -0.74
CA ASN A 82 2.92 17.38 -1.21
C ASN A 82 1.75 16.51 -1.74
N CYS A 83 0.89 16.08 -0.83
CA CYS A 83 -0.25 15.21 -1.15
C CYS A 83 -1.18 15.85 -2.19
N GLU A 84 -1.39 17.17 -2.12
CA GLU A 84 -2.25 17.91 -3.04
C GLU A 84 -1.64 18.10 -4.44
N GLY A 85 -0.41 17.67 -4.66
CA GLY A 85 0.17 17.53 -6.00
C GLY A 85 -0.50 16.43 -6.83
N CYS A 86 -1.18 15.48 -6.18
CA CYS A 86 -1.85 14.36 -6.81
C CYS A 86 -3.31 14.20 -6.35
N HIS A 87 -3.60 14.53 -5.11
CA HIS A 87 -4.93 14.43 -4.52
C HIS A 87 -5.66 15.76 -4.53
N LEU A 88 -6.97 15.71 -4.67
CA LEU A 88 -7.80 16.88 -4.42
C LEU A 88 -7.73 17.25 -2.92
N PRO A 89 -7.78 18.54 -2.57
CA PRO A 89 -7.79 18.97 -1.19
C PRO A 89 -8.87 18.22 -0.37
N ASP A 90 -8.50 17.83 0.85
CA ASP A 90 -9.38 17.18 1.83
C ASP A 90 -9.99 15.84 1.40
N THR A 91 -9.46 15.20 0.33
CA THR A 91 -9.98 13.88 -0.14
C THR A 91 -9.07 12.71 0.18
N TYR A 92 -7.90 12.93 0.75
CA TYR A 92 -6.90 11.88 0.93
C TYR A 92 -6.69 11.46 2.39
N TYR A 93 -7.03 12.33 3.33
CA TYR A 93 -6.83 12.03 4.76
C TYR A 93 -7.80 12.82 5.66
N PRO A 94 -8.36 12.21 6.71
CA PRO A 94 -8.29 10.78 7.02
C PRO A 94 -8.99 9.94 5.95
N PRO A 95 -8.56 8.69 5.71
CA PRO A 95 -9.24 7.85 4.73
C PRO A 95 -10.67 7.57 5.16
N ASP A 96 -11.60 7.59 4.21
CA ASP A 96 -12.98 7.20 4.48
C ASP A 96 -13.04 5.68 4.72
N SER A 97 -13.27 5.28 5.97
CA SER A 97 -13.34 3.87 6.38
C SER A 97 -14.48 3.08 5.73
N THR A 98 -15.43 3.75 5.07
CA THR A 98 -16.52 3.07 4.36
C THR A 98 -16.11 2.60 2.97
N VAL A 99 -15.05 3.20 2.39
CA VAL A 99 -14.57 2.89 1.04
C VAL A 99 -13.11 2.47 1.00
N ALA A 100 -12.29 2.89 1.96
CA ALA A 100 -10.89 2.51 2.04
C ALA A 100 -10.75 1.14 2.71
N LEU A 101 -10.47 0.11 1.92
CA LEU A 101 -10.29 -1.25 2.40
C LEU A 101 -8.84 -1.52 2.83
N ALA A 102 -8.67 -2.48 3.75
CA ALA A 102 -7.36 -2.99 4.13
C ALA A 102 -6.65 -3.63 2.94
N THR A 103 -5.35 -3.43 2.84
CA THR A 103 -4.51 -4.03 1.81
C THR A 103 -4.08 -5.42 2.24
N THR A 104 -4.25 -6.40 1.38
CA THR A 104 -3.78 -7.76 1.60
C THR A 104 -2.37 -7.94 1.03
N PHE A 105 -1.50 -8.52 1.84
CA PHE A 105 -0.19 -9.02 1.44
C PHE A 105 -0.22 -10.54 1.55
N ASP A 106 0.07 -11.22 0.46
CA ASP A 106 0.22 -12.67 0.46
C ASP A 106 1.55 -13.03 1.12
N ALA A 107 1.54 -13.94 2.07
CA ALA A 107 2.73 -14.36 2.80
C ALA A 107 3.49 -15.51 2.09
N GLY A 108 3.51 -15.51 0.76
CA GLY A 108 4.34 -16.40 -0.06
C GLY A 108 3.69 -17.68 -0.53
N ASP A 109 2.47 -17.98 -0.12
CA ASP A 109 1.71 -19.15 -0.62
C ASP A 109 0.32 -18.75 -1.13
N ARG A 110 0.23 -18.46 -2.43
CA ARG A 110 -1.03 -18.11 -3.10
C ARG A 110 -2.14 -19.16 -3.00
N SER A 111 -1.79 -20.40 -2.64
CA SER A 111 -2.76 -21.48 -2.49
C SER A 111 -3.37 -21.53 -1.10
N THR A 112 -2.77 -20.83 -0.15
CA THR A 112 -3.16 -20.87 1.26
C THR A 112 -3.50 -19.46 1.78
N PRO A 113 -4.74 -19.00 1.60
CA PRO A 113 -5.14 -17.65 2.07
C PRO A 113 -5.08 -17.49 3.60
N LEU A 114 -4.83 -18.57 4.34
CA LEU A 114 -4.67 -18.53 5.79
C LEU A 114 -3.39 -17.84 6.27
N GLY A 115 -2.40 -17.71 5.39
CA GLY A 115 -1.14 -17.02 5.66
C GLY A 115 -1.17 -15.53 5.31
N ASP A 116 -2.17 -15.08 4.56
CA ASP A 116 -2.28 -13.69 4.11
C ASP A 116 -2.37 -12.72 5.28
N VAL A 117 -1.80 -11.55 5.08
CA VAL A 117 -1.77 -10.46 6.07
C VAL A 117 -2.54 -9.27 5.53
N ALA A 118 -3.50 -8.79 6.28
CA ALA A 118 -4.24 -7.57 5.97
C ALA A 118 -3.70 -6.38 6.79
N THR A 119 -3.33 -5.31 6.09
CA THR A 119 -2.86 -4.06 6.70
C THR A 119 -3.91 -2.98 6.53
N THR A 120 -4.22 -2.27 7.62
CA THR A 120 -5.21 -1.19 7.62
C THR A 120 -4.85 -0.07 6.64
N PRO A 121 -5.84 0.66 6.07
CA PRO A 121 -5.65 1.51 4.90
C PRO A 121 -4.59 2.60 5.04
N ALA A 122 -4.64 3.40 6.13
CA ALA A 122 -3.67 4.47 6.34
C ALA A 122 -2.28 3.89 6.63
N THR A 123 -2.20 2.85 7.47
CA THR A 123 -0.95 2.15 7.77
C THR A 123 -0.30 1.60 6.50
N ALA A 124 -1.08 0.99 5.60
CA ALA A 124 -0.57 0.43 4.34
C ALA A 124 0.04 1.51 3.43
N VAL A 125 -0.56 2.69 3.36
CA VAL A 125 -0.07 3.79 2.51
C VAL A 125 1.07 4.55 3.18
N CYS A 126 0.91 4.94 4.45
CA CYS A 126 1.92 5.74 5.16
C CYS A 126 3.25 4.99 5.30
N SER A 127 3.19 3.67 5.53
CA SER A 127 4.40 2.83 5.64
C SER A 127 5.23 2.74 4.37
N VAL A 128 4.71 3.13 3.22
CA VAL A 128 5.48 3.19 1.96
C VAL A 128 6.63 4.20 2.05
N CYS A 129 6.40 5.33 2.71
CA CYS A 129 7.41 6.37 2.90
C CYS A 129 8.01 6.36 4.31
N HIS A 130 7.21 6.07 5.33
CA HIS A 130 7.62 5.97 6.73
C HIS A 130 8.13 4.57 7.05
N THR A 131 9.33 4.23 6.57
CA THR A 131 9.90 2.88 6.59
C THR A 131 10.67 2.54 7.85
N SER A 132 10.89 3.50 8.77
CA SER A 132 11.64 3.25 9.99
C SER A 132 10.88 2.31 10.95
N GLN A 133 11.63 1.56 11.75
CA GLN A 133 11.02 0.67 12.75
C GLN A 133 10.18 1.44 13.76
N ASP A 134 10.59 2.65 14.16
CA ASP A 134 9.84 3.48 15.09
C ASP A 134 8.51 3.94 14.49
N ALA A 135 8.50 4.35 13.22
CA ALA A 135 7.26 4.68 12.52
C ALA A 135 6.31 3.48 12.44
N ARG A 136 6.84 2.29 12.13
CA ARG A 136 6.07 1.06 12.12
C ARG A 136 5.49 0.72 13.49
N ASN A 137 6.31 0.78 14.53
CA ASN A 137 5.86 0.54 15.92
C ASN A 137 4.77 1.54 16.34
N HIS A 138 4.91 2.80 15.94
CA HIS A 138 3.90 3.82 16.18
C HIS A 138 2.59 3.49 15.48
N MET A 139 2.62 3.22 14.18
CA MET A 139 1.41 2.89 13.38
C MET A 139 0.68 1.67 13.93
N LEU A 140 1.41 0.66 14.42
CA LEU A 140 0.85 -0.58 14.96
C LEU A 140 0.53 -0.50 16.46
N SER A 141 0.74 0.65 17.08
CA SER A 141 0.42 0.83 18.51
C SER A 141 -1.09 0.85 18.73
N SER A 142 -1.51 0.50 19.94
CA SER A 142 -2.92 0.58 20.35
C SER A 142 -3.48 2.00 20.26
N ALA A 143 -2.63 3.01 20.38
CA ALA A 143 -3.00 4.42 20.28
C ALA A 143 -3.28 4.85 18.83
N ALA A 144 -2.58 4.29 17.85
CA ALA A 144 -2.78 4.60 16.43
C ALA A 144 -3.88 3.75 15.79
N GLY A 145 -4.13 2.56 16.31
CA GLY A 145 -5.16 1.64 15.85
C GLY A 145 -4.86 0.98 14.50
N GLY A 146 -3.67 1.24 13.93
CA GLY A 146 -3.21 0.52 12.76
C GLY A 146 -2.99 -0.95 13.09
N SER A 147 -3.26 -1.85 12.16
CA SER A 147 -3.05 -3.26 12.39
C SER A 147 -2.53 -3.99 11.15
N VAL A 148 -1.76 -5.04 11.43
CA VAL A 148 -1.41 -6.08 10.48
C VAL A 148 -1.94 -7.37 11.08
N THR A 149 -2.95 -7.94 10.47
CA THR A 149 -3.63 -9.14 10.98
C THR A 149 -3.53 -10.27 9.98
N ALA A 150 -3.28 -11.50 10.46
CA ALA A 150 -3.41 -12.67 9.62
C ALA A 150 -4.89 -12.86 9.23
N VAL A 151 -5.14 -13.05 7.96
CA VAL A 151 -6.48 -13.38 7.44
C VAL A 151 -6.67 -14.89 7.61
N LYS A 152 -7.66 -15.29 8.38
CA LYS A 152 -7.88 -16.70 8.72
C LYS A 152 -8.65 -17.48 7.65
N ASP A 153 -9.36 -16.79 6.77
CA ASP A 153 -10.08 -17.38 5.65
C ASP A 153 -10.47 -16.28 4.62
N ALA A 154 -10.95 -16.70 3.45
CA ALA A 154 -11.38 -15.78 2.41
C ALA A 154 -12.59 -14.91 2.81
N ALA A 155 -13.40 -15.37 3.76
CA ALA A 155 -14.52 -14.61 4.29
C ALA A 155 -14.06 -13.55 5.32
N SER A 156 -12.94 -13.80 6.00
CA SER A 156 -12.31 -12.85 6.93
C SER A 156 -11.66 -11.65 6.23
N ARG A 157 -11.57 -11.66 4.92
CA ARG A 157 -11.17 -10.49 4.11
C ARG A 157 -12.23 -9.39 4.09
N THR A 158 -13.26 -9.52 4.91
CA THR A 158 -14.34 -8.53 5.02
C THR A 158 -13.79 -7.23 5.60
N PRO A 159 -14.27 -6.08 5.11
CA PRO A 159 -13.94 -4.77 5.66
C PRO A 159 -14.54 -4.62 7.06
N GLY A 160 -13.82 -5.01 8.06
CA GLY A 160 -14.22 -4.97 9.46
C GLY A 160 -13.03 -4.70 10.35
N THR A 161 -11.94 -4.23 9.77
CA THR A 161 -10.78 -3.73 10.50
C THR A 161 -11.25 -2.59 11.39
N PRO A 162 -10.89 -2.60 12.68
CA PRO A 162 -11.19 -1.48 13.55
C PRO A 162 -10.71 -0.19 12.90
N PRO A 163 -11.48 0.90 12.98
CA PRO A 163 -11.07 2.15 12.37
C PRO A 163 -9.73 2.59 12.97
N GLU A 164 -8.80 2.94 12.10
CA GLU A 164 -7.55 3.55 12.53
C GLU A 164 -7.86 4.88 13.23
N THR A 165 -7.22 5.12 14.35
CA THR A 165 -7.41 6.34 15.15
C THR A 165 -6.38 7.42 14.82
N CYS A 166 -5.58 7.21 13.77
CA CYS A 166 -4.54 8.13 13.32
C CYS A 166 -5.04 9.58 13.20
N GLY A 167 -6.29 9.77 12.73
CA GLY A 167 -6.94 11.07 12.62
C GLY A 167 -7.10 11.84 13.93
N ALA A 168 -7.03 11.17 15.09
CA ALA A 168 -7.09 11.84 16.39
C ALA A 168 -5.91 12.78 16.61
N CYS A 169 -4.72 12.43 16.11
CA CYS A 169 -3.51 13.24 16.20
C CYS A 169 -3.07 13.83 14.86
N HIS A 170 -3.31 13.11 13.75
CA HIS A 170 -2.88 13.49 12.41
C HIS A 170 -4.00 14.09 11.55
N GLY A 171 -5.20 14.22 12.07
CA GLY A 171 -6.35 14.79 11.37
C GLY A 171 -6.26 16.32 11.19
N PRO A 172 -7.16 16.89 10.38
CA PRO A 172 -7.19 18.32 10.12
C PRO A 172 -7.23 19.16 11.39
N GLY A 173 -6.36 20.18 11.44
CA GLY A 173 -6.26 21.11 12.58
C GLY A 173 -5.57 20.58 13.83
N LYS A 174 -5.03 19.37 13.79
CA LYS A 174 -4.24 18.80 14.89
C LYS A 174 -2.78 19.26 14.83
N ASP A 175 -2.03 19.03 15.94
CA ASP A 175 -0.61 19.42 15.99
C ASP A 175 0.24 18.68 14.97
N ALA A 176 -0.04 17.42 14.75
CA ALA A 176 0.60 16.58 13.75
C ALA A 176 -0.29 16.37 12.49
N ASP A 177 -1.12 17.34 12.15
CA ASP A 177 -1.94 17.32 10.94
C ASP A 177 -1.08 17.00 9.71
N VAL A 178 -1.49 15.98 8.95
CA VAL A 178 -0.76 15.50 7.76
C VAL A 178 -0.45 16.64 6.80
N LYS A 179 -1.40 17.52 6.55
CA LYS A 179 -1.21 18.68 5.67
C LYS A 179 -0.19 19.67 6.23
N LYS A 180 -0.22 19.90 7.54
CA LYS A 180 0.68 20.85 8.21
C LYS A 180 2.12 20.36 8.27
N VAL A 181 2.34 19.06 8.51
CA VAL A 181 3.70 18.50 8.65
C VAL A 181 4.34 18.11 7.33
N HIS A 182 3.56 17.99 6.27
CA HIS A 182 4.04 17.68 4.92
C HIS A 182 4.00 18.87 3.95
N GLY A 183 3.27 19.92 4.25
CA GLY A 183 3.01 21.08 3.37
C GLY A 183 4.07 22.15 3.31
#